data_460542e551a19e1d7323749c01d0e0ce
#
_entry.id   460542e551a19e1d7323749c01d0e0ce
#
_cell.length_a   1.000
_cell.length_b   1.000
_cell.length_c   1.000
_cell.angle_alpha   90.00
_cell.angle_beta   90.00
_cell.angle_gamma   90.00
#
_symmetry.space_group_name_H-M   'P 1'
#
loop_
_entity.id
_entity.type
_entity.pdbx_description
1 polymer ?
#
loop_
_entity_poly.entity_id
_entity_poly.type
_entity_poly.pdbx_seq_one_letter_code
_entity_poly.pdbx_strand_id
1 'polypeptide(L)'
;MGYAPGTRLDSMDKINLLTDVPTLRRRARQHLDDGAVTSGYGADRETVLGLLNAALATEIVCVLRYRRHYFMAKGIHSRSIADEFLAHSNEEQGHADLIAERIVQLGGEPDFSPASLAGRSHAEYVEGATLTDMVKEDLVAERIAIDSYRDFIGYLGEKDPTTRRMLESILAVEEEHADELADLLQQADVPSGLAARTRAAVG
;
A
#
# COMPACT_ATOMS: atom_id res chain seq x y z
N MET A 1 37.03 -32.46 -54.07
CA MET A 1 36.14 -31.42 -53.50
C MET A 1 35.34 -32.09 -52.38
N GLY A 2 35.82 -31.94 -51.17
CA GLY A 2 35.18 -32.53 -49.98
C GLY A 2 34.27 -31.50 -49.34
N TYR A 3 33.01 -31.89 -49.18
CA TYR A 3 32.01 -31.12 -48.45
C TYR A 3 32.21 -31.41 -46.96
N ALA A 4 32.54 -30.40 -46.19
CA ALA A 4 32.60 -30.48 -44.72
C ALA A 4 31.16 -30.56 -44.16
N PRO A 5 30.87 -31.47 -43.19
CA PRO A 5 29.55 -31.52 -42.57
C PRO A 5 29.36 -30.32 -41.65
N GLY A 6 28.23 -29.67 -41.82
CA GLY A 6 27.79 -28.52 -41.04
C GLY A 6 27.83 -28.76 -39.54
N THR A 7 28.39 -27.83 -38.84
CA THR A 7 28.35 -27.74 -37.38
C THR A 7 26.87 -27.71 -36.92
N ARG A 8 26.44 -28.77 -36.29
CA ARG A 8 25.20 -28.79 -35.49
C ARG A 8 25.33 -27.67 -34.45
N LEU A 9 24.44 -26.70 -34.49
CA LEU A 9 24.18 -25.82 -33.36
C LEU A 9 23.67 -26.70 -32.23
N ASP A 10 24.59 -27.12 -31.40
CA ASP A 10 24.30 -27.92 -30.22
C ASP A 10 23.58 -27.02 -29.21
N SER A 11 22.40 -27.47 -28.84
CA SER A 11 21.63 -27.17 -27.66
C SER A 11 21.95 -25.83 -26.98
N MET A 12 21.12 -24.79 -27.28
CA MET A 12 20.87 -23.75 -26.31
C MET A 12 20.54 -24.44 -24.97
N ASP A 13 21.41 -24.28 -24.00
CA ASP A 13 21.14 -24.67 -22.62
C ASP A 13 19.73 -24.19 -22.27
N LYS A 14 18.80 -25.14 -22.15
CA LYS A 14 17.47 -24.86 -21.60
C LYS A 14 17.72 -24.45 -20.17
N ILE A 15 17.78 -23.15 -19.92
CA ILE A 15 17.73 -22.62 -18.56
C ILE A 15 16.47 -23.23 -17.95
N ASN A 16 16.68 -24.20 -17.09
CA ASN A 16 15.58 -24.91 -16.42
C ASN A 16 15.11 -24.04 -15.26
N LEU A 17 14.37 -22.95 -15.60
CA LEU A 17 13.86 -21.97 -14.64
C LEU A 17 12.75 -22.53 -13.74
N LEU A 18 12.23 -23.71 -14.09
CA LEU A 18 11.12 -24.31 -13.36
C LEU A 18 11.60 -25.52 -12.55
N THR A 19 11.11 -25.63 -11.35
CA THR A 19 11.28 -26.85 -10.54
C THR A 19 10.65 -28.04 -11.25
N ASP A 20 11.35 -29.20 -11.30
CA ASP A 20 10.83 -30.40 -11.92
C ASP A 20 9.53 -30.90 -11.26
N VAL A 21 8.66 -31.53 -12.05
CA VAL A 21 7.33 -31.96 -11.61
C VAL A 21 7.37 -32.97 -10.44
N PRO A 22 8.27 -33.96 -10.40
CA PRO A 22 8.40 -34.85 -9.24
C PRO A 22 8.71 -34.13 -7.94
N THR A 23 9.59 -33.12 -7.98
CA THR A 23 9.91 -32.24 -6.83
C THR A 23 8.73 -31.40 -6.42
N LEU A 24 7.99 -30.77 -7.36
CA LEU A 24 6.77 -30.02 -7.06
C LEU A 24 5.73 -30.92 -6.37
N ARG A 25 5.49 -32.14 -6.90
CA ARG A 25 4.54 -33.08 -6.31
C ARG A 25 4.94 -33.56 -4.92
N ARG A 26 6.22 -33.70 -4.63
CA ARG A 26 6.73 -34.09 -3.32
C ARG A 26 6.55 -32.94 -2.33
N ARG A 27 6.94 -31.70 -2.69
CA ARG A 27 6.78 -30.50 -1.85
C ARG A 27 5.32 -30.21 -1.54
N ALA A 28 4.43 -30.35 -2.52
CA ALA A 28 3.00 -30.11 -2.35
C ALA A 28 2.31 -31.02 -1.33
N ARG A 29 2.93 -32.13 -0.94
CA ARG A 29 2.40 -33.08 0.06
C ARG A 29 2.94 -32.81 1.46
N GLN A 30 3.87 -31.89 1.61
CA GLN A 30 4.46 -31.53 2.89
C GLN A 30 3.66 -30.38 3.52
N HIS A 31 3.47 -30.43 4.82
CA HIS A 31 2.87 -29.32 5.59
C HIS A 31 1.54 -28.81 5.02
N LEU A 32 0.61 -29.72 4.74
CA LEU A 32 -0.70 -29.38 4.16
C LEU A 32 -1.51 -28.39 5.01
N ASP A 33 -1.30 -28.42 6.32
CA ASP A 33 -1.95 -27.50 7.27
C ASP A 33 -1.47 -26.04 7.14
N ASP A 34 -0.31 -25.80 6.52
CA ASP A 34 0.20 -24.44 6.24
C ASP A 34 -0.52 -23.76 5.05
N GLY A 35 -1.46 -24.43 4.40
CA GLY A 35 -2.31 -23.87 3.35
C GLY A 35 -1.51 -23.29 2.18
N ALA A 36 -1.55 -21.98 2.00
CA ALA A 36 -0.87 -21.28 0.91
C ALA A 36 0.67 -21.20 1.09
N VAL A 37 1.17 -21.42 2.30
CA VAL A 37 2.61 -21.39 2.59
C VAL A 37 3.22 -22.75 2.29
N THR A 38 3.90 -22.85 1.15
CA THR A 38 4.58 -24.09 0.74
C THR A 38 6.05 -24.07 1.14
N SER A 39 6.73 -25.22 1.03
CA SER A 39 8.18 -25.30 1.26
C SER A 39 9.04 -24.47 0.28
N GLY A 40 8.41 -23.84 -0.70
CA GLY A 40 9.03 -22.91 -1.63
C GLY A 40 8.88 -21.44 -1.24
N TYR A 41 8.20 -21.14 -0.13
CA TYR A 41 8.09 -19.77 0.37
C TYR A 41 9.47 -19.21 0.74
N GLY A 42 9.85 -18.09 0.11
CA GLY A 42 11.24 -17.63 0.13
C GLY A 42 11.54 -16.51 1.12
N ALA A 43 10.50 -15.87 1.71
CA ALA A 43 10.69 -14.81 2.69
C ALA A 43 10.74 -15.35 4.12
N ASP A 44 11.27 -14.57 5.05
CA ASP A 44 11.14 -14.86 6.48
C ASP A 44 9.72 -14.54 6.94
N ARG A 45 8.93 -15.58 7.24
CA ARG A 45 7.49 -15.46 7.54
C ARG A 45 7.22 -14.62 8.78
N GLU A 46 8.03 -14.76 9.82
CA GLU A 46 7.85 -14.01 11.07
C GLU A 46 8.06 -12.51 10.84
N THR A 47 9.12 -12.15 10.14
CA THR A 47 9.40 -10.76 9.75
C THR A 47 8.28 -10.20 8.89
N VAL A 48 7.80 -10.95 7.88
CA VAL A 48 6.70 -10.49 7.00
C VAL A 48 5.42 -10.26 7.80
N LEU A 49 5.07 -11.15 8.72
CA LEU A 49 3.90 -11.00 9.59
C LEU A 49 4.02 -9.79 10.52
N GLY A 50 5.22 -9.52 11.05
CA GLY A 50 5.49 -8.33 11.84
C GLY A 50 5.28 -7.04 11.04
N LEU A 51 5.84 -6.97 9.82
CA LEU A 51 5.70 -5.82 8.93
C LEU A 51 4.25 -5.62 8.48
N LEU A 52 3.51 -6.69 8.15
CA LEU A 52 2.09 -6.61 7.80
C LEU A 52 1.24 -6.11 8.97
N ASN A 53 1.52 -6.54 10.23
CA ASN A 53 0.81 -6.03 11.39
C ASN A 53 1.12 -4.56 11.71
N ALA A 54 2.31 -4.07 11.37
CA ALA A 54 2.63 -2.65 11.47
C ALA A 54 1.91 -1.84 10.38
N ALA A 55 1.87 -2.33 9.14
CA ALA A 55 1.09 -1.74 8.07
C ALA A 55 -0.41 -1.72 8.42
N LEU A 56 -0.98 -2.84 8.88
CA LEU A 56 -2.37 -2.91 9.34
C LEU A 56 -2.69 -1.84 10.39
N ALA A 57 -1.80 -1.63 11.35
CA ALA A 57 -1.99 -0.60 12.38
C ALA A 57 -1.95 0.81 11.76
N THR A 58 -1.12 1.04 10.75
CA THR A 58 -1.01 2.32 10.06
C THR A 58 -2.32 2.63 9.33
N GLU A 59 -2.84 1.69 8.53
CA GLU A 59 -4.14 1.85 7.84
C GLU A 59 -5.27 2.17 8.82
N ILE A 60 -5.40 1.42 9.92
CA ILE A 60 -6.45 1.65 10.91
C ILE A 60 -6.32 3.03 11.56
N VAL A 61 -5.10 3.49 11.85
CA VAL A 61 -4.88 4.84 12.39
C VAL A 61 -5.28 5.90 11.35
N CYS A 62 -4.99 5.69 10.06
CA CYS A 62 -5.43 6.56 8.98
C CYS A 62 -6.96 6.56 8.84
N VAL A 63 -7.63 5.39 8.86
CA VAL A 63 -9.10 5.29 8.89
C VAL A 63 -9.70 6.18 9.99
N LEU A 64 -9.19 6.05 11.21
CA LEU A 64 -9.72 6.79 12.37
C LEU A 64 -9.48 8.30 12.25
N ARG A 65 -8.32 8.71 11.74
CA ARG A 65 -7.97 10.11 11.54
C ARG A 65 -8.83 10.73 10.44
N TYR A 66 -8.94 10.11 9.27
CA TYR A 66 -9.81 10.58 8.18
C TYR A 66 -11.28 10.66 8.59
N ARG A 67 -11.78 9.68 9.35
CA ARG A 67 -13.14 9.73 9.91
C ARG A 67 -13.34 10.93 10.81
N ARG A 68 -12.38 11.23 11.69
CA ARG A 68 -12.44 12.41 12.52
C ARG A 68 -12.44 13.68 11.68
N HIS A 69 -11.55 13.78 10.69
CA HIS A 69 -11.44 14.95 9.82
C HIS A 69 -12.74 15.18 9.04
N TYR A 70 -13.36 14.13 8.52
CA TYR A 70 -14.69 14.19 7.89
C TYR A 70 -15.73 14.88 8.78
N PHE A 71 -15.88 14.44 10.04
CA PHE A 71 -16.85 15.02 10.95
C PHE A 71 -16.47 16.41 11.47
N MET A 72 -15.20 16.75 11.48
CA MET A 72 -14.71 18.04 11.99
C MET A 72 -14.57 19.10 10.90
N ALA A 73 -14.58 18.76 9.63
CA ALA A 73 -14.50 19.68 8.50
C ALA A 73 -15.67 20.68 8.52
N LYS A 74 -15.37 21.97 8.61
CA LYS A 74 -16.37 23.05 8.71
C LYS A 74 -15.95 24.25 7.85
N GLY A 75 -16.95 24.97 7.32
CA GLY A 75 -16.72 26.19 6.53
C GLY A 75 -17.37 26.10 5.15
N ILE A 76 -17.26 27.20 4.38
CA ILE A 76 -17.96 27.35 3.09
C ILE A 76 -17.49 26.32 2.04
N HIS A 77 -16.22 25.95 2.09
CA HIS A 77 -15.60 24.99 1.15
C HIS A 77 -15.35 23.62 1.77
N SER A 78 -15.88 23.36 2.98
CA SER A 78 -15.57 22.13 3.70
C SER A 78 -16.23 20.88 3.13
N ARG A 79 -17.32 21.01 2.38
CA ARG A 79 -18.11 19.86 1.97
C ARG A 79 -17.37 18.92 1.01
N SER A 80 -16.72 19.47 -0.02
CA SER A 80 -15.94 18.67 -0.97
C SER A 80 -14.74 18.01 -0.29
N ILE A 81 -14.04 18.74 0.57
CA ILE A 81 -12.90 18.23 1.33
C ILE A 81 -13.34 17.15 2.34
N ALA A 82 -14.50 17.35 2.99
CA ALA A 82 -15.06 16.34 3.88
C ALA A 82 -15.42 15.06 3.13
N ASP A 83 -16.06 15.19 1.96
CA ASP A 83 -16.42 14.03 1.14
C ASP A 83 -15.16 13.26 0.69
N GLU A 84 -14.02 13.95 0.43
CA GLU A 84 -12.71 13.36 0.17
C GLU A 84 -12.16 12.60 1.37
N PHE A 85 -12.14 13.23 2.56
CA PHE A 85 -11.72 12.53 3.77
C PHE A 85 -12.53 11.25 4.04
N LEU A 86 -13.83 11.26 3.67
CA LEU A 86 -14.66 10.07 3.82
C LEU A 86 -14.31 8.99 2.78
N ALA A 87 -14.01 9.39 1.54
CA ALA A 87 -13.57 8.48 0.49
C ALA A 87 -12.27 7.79 0.90
N HIS A 88 -11.23 8.56 1.22
CA HIS A 88 -9.95 8.01 1.69
C HIS A 88 -10.12 7.10 2.90
N SER A 89 -10.92 7.50 3.92
CA SER A 89 -11.17 6.63 5.07
C SER A 89 -11.76 5.26 4.71
N ASN A 90 -12.57 5.19 3.64
CA ASN A 90 -13.15 3.91 3.20
C ASN A 90 -12.12 3.07 2.42
N GLU A 91 -11.24 3.72 1.68
CA GLU A 91 -10.16 3.07 0.93
C GLU A 91 -9.11 2.51 1.88
N GLU A 92 -8.69 3.27 2.90
CA GLU A 92 -7.80 2.78 3.98
C GLU A 92 -8.39 1.57 4.71
N GLN A 93 -9.70 1.55 4.94
CA GLN A 93 -10.34 0.36 5.50
C GLN A 93 -10.22 -0.84 4.56
N GLY A 94 -10.34 -0.62 3.25
CA GLY A 94 -10.10 -1.65 2.23
C GLY A 94 -8.67 -2.17 2.25
N HIS A 95 -7.67 -1.30 2.40
CA HIS A 95 -6.26 -1.67 2.55
C HIS A 95 -6.04 -2.51 3.82
N ALA A 96 -6.59 -2.07 4.95
CA ALA A 96 -6.54 -2.82 6.22
C ALA A 96 -7.10 -4.24 6.08
N ASP A 97 -8.23 -4.39 5.40
CA ASP A 97 -8.88 -5.69 5.17
C ASP A 97 -8.02 -6.61 4.29
N LEU A 98 -7.43 -6.10 3.19
CA LEU A 98 -6.50 -6.84 2.33
C LEU A 98 -5.27 -7.32 3.10
N ILE A 99 -4.68 -6.46 3.93
CA ILE A 99 -3.53 -6.78 4.76
C ILE A 99 -3.88 -7.85 5.80
N ALA A 100 -5.03 -7.73 6.46
CA ALA A 100 -5.50 -8.69 7.46
C ALA A 100 -5.75 -10.07 6.83
N GLU A 101 -6.38 -10.13 5.64
CA GLU A 101 -6.54 -11.36 4.88
C GLU A 101 -5.18 -12.01 4.55
N ARG A 102 -4.19 -11.19 4.15
CA ARG A 102 -2.85 -11.71 3.83
C ARG A 102 -2.13 -12.26 5.05
N ILE A 103 -2.25 -11.62 6.22
CA ILE A 103 -1.72 -12.13 7.48
C ILE A 103 -2.27 -13.54 7.76
N VAL A 104 -3.58 -13.72 7.65
CA VAL A 104 -4.24 -15.03 7.87
C VAL A 104 -3.77 -16.07 6.85
N GLN A 105 -3.65 -15.70 5.56
CA GLN A 105 -3.12 -16.60 4.53
C GLN A 105 -1.69 -17.07 4.80
N LEU A 106 -0.89 -16.25 5.47
CA LEU A 106 0.46 -16.58 5.90
C LEU A 106 0.50 -17.36 7.23
N GLY A 107 -0.67 -17.71 7.80
CA GLY A 107 -0.79 -18.43 9.06
C GLY A 107 -0.49 -17.58 10.28
N GLY A 108 -0.62 -16.25 10.17
CA GLY A 108 -0.51 -15.29 11.25
C GLY A 108 -1.86 -14.89 11.84
N GLU A 109 -1.82 -14.03 12.84
CA GLU A 109 -2.99 -13.42 13.47
C GLU A 109 -2.94 -11.90 13.27
N PRO A 110 -3.98 -11.29 12.65
CA PRO A 110 -4.05 -9.83 12.50
C PRO A 110 -4.35 -9.18 13.85
N ASP A 111 -3.48 -8.25 14.26
CA ASP A 111 -3.61 -7.56 15.54
C ASP A 111 -4.45 -6.28 15.40
N PHE A 112 -5.73 -6.38 15.75
CA PHE A 112 -6.68 -5.27 15.82
C PHE A 112 -6.79 -4.65 17.22
N SER A 113 -5.89 -4.97 18.15
CA SER A 113 -5.96 -4.45 19.52
C SER A 113 -5.84 -2.92 19.55
N PRO A 114 -6.88 -2.19 20.02
CA PRO A 114 -6.83 -0.73 20.06
C PRO A 114 -5.77 -0.20 21.03
N ALA A 115 -5.36 -1.01 22.01
CA ALA A 115 -4.35 -0.61 22.99
C ALA A 115 -2.94 -0.51 22.39
N SER A 116 -2.65 -1.21 21.30
CA SER A 116 -1.33 -1.25 20.65
C SER A 116 -1.28 -0.56 19.29
N LEU A 117 -2.43 -0.16 18.72
CA LEU A 117 -2.50 0.44 17.37
C LEU A 117 -1.53 1.61 17.18
N ALA A 118 -1.63 2.65 18.01
CA ALA A 118 -0.79 3.83 17.89
C ALA A 118 0.72 3.54 18.07
N GLY A 119 1.07 2.51 18.86
CA GLY A 119 2.46 2.13 19.07
C GLY A 119 3.07 1.29 17.95
N ARG A 120 2.25 0.69 17.09
CA ARG A 120 2.66 -0.10 15.92
C ARG A 120 2.56 0.67 14.61
N SER A 121 1.71 1.68 14.55
CA SER A 121 1.51 2.52 13.37
C SER A 121 2.79 3.29 13.04
N HIS A 122 3.10 3.40 11.75
CA HIS A 122 4.15 4.28 11.26
C HIS A 122 3.68 5.74 11.21
N ALA A 123 2.38 5.98 10.94
CA ALA A 123 1.79 7.30 10.94
C ALA A 123 1.25 7.68 12.32
N GLU A 124 1.38 8.97 12.67
CA GLU A 124 0.85 9.52 13.91
C GLU A 124 -0.63 9.87 13.78
N TYR A 125 -1.38 9.75 14.87
CA TYR A 125 -2.74 10.27 14.94
C TYR A 125 -2.71 11.74 15.32
N VAL A 126 -2.79 12.62 14.33
CA VAL A 126 -2.78 14.07 14.52
C VAL A 126 -4.14 14.67 14.14
N GLU A 127 -4.71 15.46 15.04
CA GLU A 127 -6.09 15.95 14.90
C GLU A 127 -6.25 17.13 13.93
N GLY A 128 -5.20 17.91 13.69
CA GLY A 128 -5.29 19.17 12.96
C GLY A 128 -6.18 20.21 13.67
N ALA A 129 -5.77 21.47 13.69
CA ALA A 129 -6.53 22.56 14.31
C ALA A 129 -7.51 23.24 13.34
N THR A 130 -7.14 23.33 12.07
CA THR A 130 -7.92 23.92 10.98
C THR A 130 -8.11 22.92 9.86
N LEU A 131 -9.01 23.23 8.92
CA LEU A 131 -9.20 22.37 7.72
C LEU A 131 -7.89 22.20 6.94
N THR A 132 -7.11 23.26 6.78
CA THR A 132 -5.80 23.20 6.13
C THR A 132 -4.81 22.33 6.92
N ASP A 133 -4.82 22.42 8.26
CA ASP A 133 -3.97 21.55 9.08
C ASP A 133 -4.37 20.08 8.94
N MET A 134 -5.67 19.77 8.89
CA MET A 134 -6.17 18.41 8.67
C MET A 134 -5.63 17.85 7.35
N VAL A 135 -5.76 18.58 6.25
CA VAL A 135 -5.22 18.18 4.93
C VAL A 135 -3.70 17.98 4.97
N LYS A 136 -2.96 18.87 5.67
CA LYS A 136 -1.50 18.73 5.82
C LYS A 136 -1.10 17.48 6.59
N GLU A 137 -1.79 17.19 7.68
CA GLU A 137 -1.48 16.03 8.52
C GLU A 137 -1.85 14.72 7.82
N ASP A 138 -2.93 14.73 7.02
CA ASP A 138 -3.25 13.59 6.16
C ASP A 138 -2.17 13.38 5.10
N LEU A 139 -1.77 14.43 4.38
CA LEU A 139 -0.68 14.33 3.40
C LEU A 139 0.64 13.83 4.02
N VAL A 140 0.96 14.26 5.24
CA VAL A 140 2.16 13.76 5.95
C VAL A 140 2.06 12.25 6.16
N ALA A 141 0.88 11.76 6.55
CA ALA A 141 0.71 10.33 6.78
C ALA A 141 0.73 9.51 5.49
N GLU A 142 0.12 9.99 4.39
CA GLU A 142 0.25 9.32 3.08
C GLU A 142 1.72 9.17 2.69
N ARG A 143 2.50 10.23 2.86
CA ARG A 143 3.94 10.19 2.54
C ARG A 143 4.72 9.22 3.42
N ILE A 144 4.32 9.04 4.68
CA ILE A 144 4.88 8.01 5.57
C ILE A 144 4.48 6.61 5.08
N ALA A 145 3.21 6.41 4.70
CA ALA A 145 2.72 5.16 4.14
C ALA A 145 3.47 4.80 2.85
N ILE A 146 3.58 5.73 1.90
CA ILE A 146 4.33 5.59 0.65
C ILE A 146 5.77 5.09 0.90
N ASP A 147 6.51 5.75 1.78
CA ASP A 147 7.90 5.37 2.05
C ASP A 147 7.98 4.01 2.76
N SER A 148 7.08 3.72 3.70
CA SER A 148 7.04 2.44 4.40
C SER A 148 6.68 1.27 3.47
N TYR A 149 5.74 1.46 2.53
CA TYR A 149 5.40 0.45 1.53
C TYR A 149 6.55 0.22 0.54
N ARG A 150 7.25 1.26 0.10
CA ARG A 150 8.44 1.12 -0.75
C ARG A 150 9.53 0.30 -0.08
N ASP A 151 9.79 0.56 1.19
CA ASP A 151 10.77 -0.20 1.97
C ASP A 151 10.34 -1.66 2.13
N PHE A 152 9.07 -1.91 2.43
CA PHE A 152 8.54 -3.26 2.58
C PHE A 152 8.58 -4.04 1.24
N ILE A 153 8.17 -3.43 0.14
CA ILE A 153 8.26 -3.99 -1.22
C ILE A 153 9.72 -4.34 -1.55
N GLY A 154 10.66 -3.44 -1.23
CA GLY A 154 12.09 -3.67 -1.39
C GLY A 154 12.60 -4.87 -0.59
N TYR A 155 12.16 -5.03 0.67
CA TYR A 155 12.49 -6.18 1.50
C TYR A 155 11.99 -7.50 0.93
N LEU A 156 10.77 -7.54 0.42
CA LEU A 156 10.17 -8.73 -0.17
C LEU A 156 10.90 -9.17 -1.46
N GLY A 157 11.25 -8.25 -2.32
CA GLY A 157 11.90 -8.53 -3.60
C GLY A 157 11.17 -9.64 -4.37
N GLU A 158 11.88 -10.70 -4.73
CA GLU A 158 11.30 -11.88 -5.42
C GLU A 158 10.82 -12.99 -4.47
N LYS A 159 10.96 -12.80 -3.15
CA LYS A 159 10.74 -13.86 -2.16
C LYS A 159 9.25 -14.12 -1.87
N ASP A 160 8.40 -13.10 -1.95
CA ASP A 160 6.94 -13.20 -1.80
C ASP A 160 6.23 -12.30 -2.82
N PRO A 161 6.05 -12.79 -4.05
CA PRO A 161 5.44 -12.02 -5.12
C PRO A 161 3.95 -11.70 -4.87
N THR A 162 3.26 -12.47 -4.05
CA THR A 162 1.84 -12.24 -3.73
C THR A 162 1.69 -11.05 -2.78
N THR A 163 2.42 -11.04 -1.67
CA THR A 163 2.43 -9.90 -0.74
C THR A 163 2.96 -8.66 -1.44
N ARG A 164 4.05 -8.77 -2.21
CA ARG A 164 4.59 -7.63 -2.97
C ARG A 164 3.55 -7.02 -3.90
N ARG A 165 2.83 -7.81 -4.71
CA ARG A 165 1.80 -7.29 -5.62
C ARG A 165 0.66 -6.60 -4.87
N MET A 166 0.23 -7.14 -3.73
CA MET A 166 -0.78 -6.51 -2.88
C MET A 166 -0.30 -5.14 -2.39
N LEU A 167 0.93 -5.06 -1.87
CA LEU A 167 1.50 -3.79 -1.39
C LEU A 167 1.74 -2.79 -2.54
N GLU A 168 2.14 -3.25 -3.73
CA GLU A 168 2.27 -2.41 -4.92
C GLU A 168 0.91 -1.80 -5.34
N SER A 169 -0.20 -2.54 -5.16
CA SER A 169 -1.54 -2.00 -5.45
C SER A 169 -1.99 -0.97 -4.41
N ILE A 170 -1.69 -1.18 -3.13
CA ILE A 170 -1.95 -0.21 -2.07
C ILE A 170 -1.09 1.05 -2.30
N LEU A 171 0.22 0.89 -2.49
CA LEU A 171 1.13 2.01 -2.75
C LEU A 171 0.65 2.93 -3.88
N ALA A 172 0.08 2.38 -4.95
CA ALA A 172 -0.44 3.18 -6.05
C ALA A 172 -1.61 4.07 -5.62
N VAL A 173 -2.45 3.62 -4.70
CA VAL A 173 -3.57 4.40 -4.13
C VAL A 173 -3.06 5.46 -3.16
N GLU A 174 -2.07 5.13 -2.31
CA GLU A 174 -1.45 6.11 -1.39
C GLU A 174 -0.77 7.26 -2.17
N GLU A 175 -0.15 6.96 -3.32
CA GLU A 175 0.42 7.98 -4.20
C GLU A 175 -0.68 8.88 -4.80
N GLU A 176 -1.86 8.33 -5.16
CA GLU A 176 -3.02 9.08 -5.64
C GLU A 176 -3.58 9.98 -4.51
N HIS A 177 -3.81 9.45 -3.31
CA HIS A 177 -4.23 10.23 -2.13
C HIS A 177 -3.28 11.39 -1.84
N ALA A 178 -1.97 11.15 -1.89
CA ALA A 178 -0.98 12.19 -1.66
C ALA A 178 -1.05 13.32 -2.70
N ASP A 179 -1.27 13.00 -3.98
CA ASP A 179 -1.43 13.98 -5.05
C ASP A 179 -2.72 14.79 -4.85
N GLU A 180 -3.85 14.17 -4.54
CA GLU A 180 -5.13 14.83 -4.29
C GLU A 180 -5.05 15.79 -3.10
N LEU A 181 -4.45 15.37 -1.98
CA LEU A 181 -4.25 16.23 -0.81
C LEU A 181 -3.29 17.39 -1.09
N ALA A 182 -2.26 17.18 -1.90
CA ALA A 182 -1.34 18.25 -2.32
C ALA A 182 -2.07 19.28 -3.19
N ASP A 183 -2.94 18.87 -4.09
CA ASP A 183 -3.77 19.75 -4.91
C ASP A 183 -4.76 20.57 -4.06
N LEU A 184 -5.37 19.95 -3.04
CA LEU A 184 -6.24 20.67 -2.09
C LEU A 184 -5.49 21.77 -1.34
N LEU A 185 -4.24 21.52 -0.94
CA LEU A 185 -3.40 22.53 -0.28
C LEU A 185 -3.06 23.70 -1.21
N GLN A 186 -2.71 23.43 -2.47
CA GLN A 186 -2.43 24.47 -3.45
C GLN A 186 -3.66 25.36 -3.71
N GLN A 187 -4.85 24.76 -3.76
CA GLN A 187 -6.10 25.51 -3.95
C GLN A 187 -6.43 26.40 -2.75
N ALA A 188 -6.09 25.96 -1.53
CA ALA A 188 -6.30 26.73 -0.30
C ALA A 188 -5.37 27.96 -0.20
N ASP A 189 -4.16 27.90 -0.78
CA ASP A 189 -3.17 28.96 -0.77
C ASP A 189 -3.38 30.04 -1.86
N VAL A 190 -4.32 29.83 -2.81
CA VAL A 190 -4.63 30.82 -3.85
C VAL A 190 -5.44 31.97 -3.24
N PRO A 191 -4.91 33.22 -3.18
CA PRO A 191 -5.66 34.36 -2.66
C PRO A 191 -6.96 34.55 -3.47
N SER A 192 -8.08 34.65 -2.77
CA SER A 192 -9.45 34.81 -3.34
C SER A 192 -9.63 35.98 -4.31
N GLY A 193 -8.60 36.83 -4.49
CA GLY A 193 -8.57 37.98 -5.39
C GLY A 193 -8.16 37.72 -6.83
N LEU A 194 -7.58 36.54 -7.16
CA LEU A 194 -7.10 36.24 -8.52
C LEU A 194 -8.20 35.62 -9.40
N ALA A 195 -9.11 34.85 -8.83
CA ALA A 195 -10.24 34.24 -9.55
C ALA A 195 -11.26 35.26 -10.10
N ALA A 196 -11.32 36.47 -9.54
CA ALA A 196 -12.21 37.54 -10.00
C ALA A 196 -11.67 38.31 -11.22
N ARG A 197 -10.37 38.26 -11.51
CA ARG A 197 -9.77 39.02 -12.62
C ARG A 197 -9.85 38.34 -13.97
N THR A 198 -9.98 37.02 -14.03
CA THR A 198 -10.06 36.27 -15.28
C THR A 198 -11.47 36.33 -15.92
N ARG A 199 -12.52 36.66 -15.16
CA ARG A 199 -13.88 36.84 -15.69
C ARG A 199 -14.16 38.24 -16.23
N ALA A 200 -13.35 39.25 -15.90
CA ALA A 200 -13.54 40.63 -16.35
C ALA A 200 -12.78 40.98 -17.65
N ALA A 201 -11.99 40.07 -18.20
CA ALA A 201 -11.19 40.27 -19.41
C ALA A 201 -11.78 39.67 -20.70
N VAL A 202 -12.98 39.10 -20.62
CA VAL A 202 -13.70 38.49 -21.77
C VAL A 202 -15.15 39.04 -21.80
N GLY A 203 -15.27 40.34 -21.65
CA GLY A 203 -16.51 41.09 -21.86
C GLY A 203 -16.30 42.23 -22.84
#